data_912a47414f4d3535e35432e69db5b410
#
_entry.id   912a47414f4d3535e35432e69db5b410
#
_cell.length_a   1.000
_cell.length_b   1.000
_cell.length_c   1.000
_cell.angle_alpha   90.00
_cell.angle_beta   90.00
_cell.angle_gamma   90.00
#
_symmetry.space_group_name_H-M   'P 1'
#
loop_
_entity.id
_entity.type
_entity.pdbx_description
1 polymer ?
#
loop_
_entity_poly.entity_id
_entity_poly.type
_entity_poly.pdbx_seq_one_letter_code
_entity_poly.pdbx_strand_id
1 'polypeptide(L)'
;MIIKIGTPDPAKARATMPTITPMQGILTLGETEWGKILTYRETATWQERIVIDSAEDWQRNSQNIAFFGHLLDYTDEQMDALFIAAAKVTA
;
A
#
# COMPACT_ATOMS: atom_id res chain seq x y z
N MET A 1 -8.88 33.49 16.14
CA MET A 1 -9.27 32.31 15.38
C MET A 1 -8.05 31.72 14.69
N ILE A 2 -7.88 30.46 14.86
CA ILE A 2 -6.77 29.78 14.20
C ILE A 2 -7.28 29.15 12.93
N ILE A 3 -6.74 29.57 11.81
CA ILE A 3 -7.05 29.00 10.53
C ILE A 3 -6.01 27.90 10.26
N LYS A 4 -6.47 26.68 10.16
CA LYS A 4 -5.59 25.57 9.81
C LYS A 4 -5.35 25.56 8.31
N ILE A 5 -4.57 26.53 7.86
CA ILE A 5 -4.21 26.61 6.45
C ILE A 5 -3.04 25.64 6.25
N GLY A 6 -3.16 24.80 5.26
CA GLY A 6 -2.04 23.96 4.86
C GLY A 6 -1.86 22.67 5.63
N THR A 7 -2.79 22.31 6.54
CA THR A 7 -2.78 20.98 7.14
C THR A 7 -3.82 20.14 6.41
N PRO A 8 -3.44 19.41 5.37
CA PRO A 8 -4.40 18.59 4.65
C PRO A 8 -4.91 17.48 5.55
N ASP A 9 -6.17 17.12 5.35
CA ASP A 9 -6.73 15.92 5.96
C ASP A 9 -5.95 14.72 5.40
N PRO A 10 -5.30 13.91 6.24
CA PRO A 10 -4.53 12.75 5.76
C PRO A 10 -5.36 11.80 4.91
N ALA A 11 -6.63 11.62 5.22
CA ALA A 11 -7.49 10.75 4.43
C ALA A 11 -7.71 11.30 3.03
N LYS A 12 -7.90 12.62 2.90
CA LYS A 12 -8.04 13.26 1.58
C LYS A 12 -6.74 13.23 0.79
N ALA A 13 -5.63 13.45 1.46
CA ALA A 13 -4.32 13.39 0.81
C ALA A 13 -4.07 11.98 0.25
N ARG A 14 -4.43 10.96 1.01
CA ARG A 14 -4.27 9.56 0.57
C ARG A 14 -5.22 9.21 -0.55
N ALA A 15 -6.44 9.76 -0.56
CA ALA A 15 -7.40 9.53 -1.63
C ALA A 15 -6.92 10.08 -2.97
N THR A 16 -6.07 11.11 -2.96
CA THR A 16 -5.52 11.73 -4.18
C THR A 16 -4.14 11.20 -4.57
N MET A 17 -3.61 10.25 -3.81
CA MET A 17 -2.33 9.64 -4.17
C MET A 17 -2.44 8.85 -5.47
N PRO A 18 -1.34 8.77 -6.24
CA PRO A 18 -1.36 7.99 -7.48
C PRO A 18 -1.75 6.55 -7.23
N THR A 19 -2.53 6.00 -8.14
CA THR A 19 -2.75 4.56 -8.21
C THR A 19 -1.49 3.95 -8.81
N ILE A 20 -1.00 2.87 -8.21
CA ILE A 20 0.17 2.17 -8.71
C ILE A 20 -0.21 0.76 -9.12
N THR A 21 0.58 0.17 -10.01
CA THR A 21 0.39 -1.22 -10.39
C THR A 21 1.02 -2.14 -9.34
N PRO A 22 0.57 -3.40 -9.27
CA PRO A 22 1.25 -4.37 -8.41
C PRO A 22 2.74 -4.48 -8.70
N MET A 23 3.12 -4.43 -9.97
CA MET A 23 4.53 -4.49 -10.34
C MET A 23 5.32 -3.33 -9.75
N GLN A 24 4.80 -2.10 -9.84
CA GLN A 24 5.44 -0.93 -9.23
C GLN A 24 5.60 -1.12 -7.72
N GLY A 25 4.54 -1.54 -7.05
CA GLY A 25 4.54 -1.73 -5.60
C GLY A 25 5.51 -2.82 -5.16
N ILE A 26 5.47 -3.97 -5.82
CA ILE A 26 6.31 -5.11 -5.47
C ILE A 26 7.78 -4.80 -5.71
N LEU A 27 8.12 -4.16 -6.83
CA LEU A 27 9.49 -3.76 -7.12
C LEU A 27 10.01 -2.77 -6.08
N THR A 28 9.18 -1.84 -5.65
CA THR A 28 9.56 -0.85 -4.63
C THR A 28 9.75 -1.48 -3.27
N LEU A 29 8.88 -2.42 -2.87
CA LEU A 29 9.03 -3.17 -1.63
C LEU A 29 10.31 -4.01 -1.63
N GLY A 30 10.61 -4.64 -2.73
CA GLY A 30 11.74 -5.54 -2.85
C GLY A 30 11.39 -6.96 -2.41
N GLU A 31 12.29 -7.88 -2.74
CA GLU A 31 12.08 -9.31 -2.53
C GLU A 31 11.84 -9.67 -1.06
N THR A 32 12.61 -9.07 -0.16
CA THR A 32 12.51 -9.39 1.28
C THR A 32 11.16 -8.98 1.84
N GLU A 33 10.74 -7.74 1.57
CA GLU A 33 9.47 -7.25 2.12
C GLU A 33 8.27 -7.91 1.47
N TRP A 34 8.27 -8.07 0.16
CA TRP A 34 7.19 -8.80 -0.51
C TRP A 34 7.16 -10.25 -0.06
N GLY A 35 8.32 -10.83 0.22
CA GLY A 35 8.43 -12.20 0.74
C GLY A 35 7.68 -12.41 2.04
N LYS A 36 7.54 -11.38 2.88
CA LYS A 36 6.74 -11.46 4.10
C LYS A 36 5.27 -11.73 3.79
N ILE A 37 4.75 -11.09 2.75
CA ILE A 37 3.37 -11.29 2.30
C ILE A 37 3.20 -12.69 1.73
N LEU A 38 4.15 -13.15 0.91
CA LEU A 38 4.10 -14.49 0.34
C LEU A 38 4.19 -15.58 1.41
N THR A 39 5.00 -15.38 2.44
CA THR A 39 5.10 -16.31 3.55
C THR A 39 3.78 -16.36 4.33
N TYR A 40 3.17 -15.22 4.61
CA TYR A 40 1.87 -15.18 5.26
C TYR A 40 0.82 -15.89 4.42
N ARG A 41 0.87 -15.71 3.10
CA ARG A 41 -0.08 -16.31 2.16
C ARG A 41 -0.13 -17.84 2.28
N GLU A 42 0.98 -18.47 2.60
CA GLU A 42 1.05 -19.94 2.71
C GLU A 42 0.12 -20.49 3.78
N THR A 43 -0.11 -19.73 4.84
CA THR A 43 -0.98 -20.14 5.96
C THR A 43 -2.25 -19.30 6.07
N ALA A 44 -2.48 -18.41 5.10
CA ALA A 44 -3.64 -17.53 5.10
C ALA A 44 -4.92 -18.30 4.79
N THR A 45 -6.04 -17.73 5.21
CA THR A 45 -7.36 -18.26 4.84
C THR A 45 -7.58 -18.06 3.34
N TRP A 46 -8.55 -18.79 2.80
CA TRP A 46 -8.91 -18.64 1.39
C TRP A 46 -9.30 -17.20 1.05
N GLN A 47 -10.05 -16.54 1.93
CA GLN A 47 -10.47 -15.15 1.74
C GLN A 47 -9.27 -14.21 1.71
N GLU A 48 -8.32 -14.40 2.61
CA GLU A 48 -7.11 -13.58 2.67
C GLU A 48 -6.26 -13.78 1.41
N ARG A 49 -6.15 -15.00 0.92
CA ARG A 49 -5.42 -15.28 -0.32
C ARG A 49 -6.06 -14.57 -1.51
N ILE A 50 -7.40 -14.52 -1.56
CA ILE A 50 -8.08 -13.76 -2.60
C ILE A 50 -7.74 -12.28 -2.52
N VAL A 51 -7.73 -11.71 -1.32
CA VAL A 51 -7.36 -10.30 -1.14
C VAL A 51 -5.95 -10.04 -1.66
N ILE A 52 -5.02 -10.93 -1.36
CA ILE A 52 -3.62 -10.79 -1.81
C ILE A 52 -3.51 -10.93 -3.33
N ASP A 53 -4.19 -11.92 -3.90
CA ASP A 53 -4.00 -12.31 -5.30
C ASP A 53 -4.80 -11.47 -6.30
N SER A 54 -5.90 -10.85 -5.87
CA SER A 54 -6.83 -10.16 -6.78
C SER A 54 -6.64 -8.65 -6.85
N ALA A 55 -5.62 -8.11 -6.20
CA ALA A 55 -5.34 -6.69 -6.28
C ALA A 55 -4.77 -6.35 -7.65
N GLU A 56 -5.56 -5.76 -8.53
CA GLU A 56 -5.14 -5.35 -9.86
C GLU A 56 -4.36 -4.05 -9.82
N ASP A 57 -4.99 -3.01 -9.27
CA ASP A 57 -4.35 -1.72 -9.05
C ASP A 57 -4.30 -1.44 -7.56
N TRP A 58 -3.20 -0.87 -7.12
CA TRP A 58 -3.03 -0.54 -5.72
C TRP A 58 -3.45 0.91 -5.49
N GLN A 59 -4.51 1.09 -4.73
CA GLN A 59 -5.00 2.39 -4.31
C GLN A 59 -4.72 2.58 -2.83
N ARG A 60 -4.12 3.71 -2.48
CA ARG A 60 -3.64 3.95 -1.11
C ARG A 60 -4.72 3.75 -0.04
N ASN A 61 -5.98 4.08 -0.35
CA ASN A 61 -7.09 3.97 0.60
C ASN A 61 -7.87 2.66 0.49
N SER A 62 -7.42 1.71 -0.31
CA SER A 62 -8.14 0.45 -0.46
C SER A 62 -7.93 -0.45 0.75
N GLN A 63 -8.89 -1.34 0.98
CA GLN A 63 -8.78 -2.34 2.04
C GLN A 63 -7.63 -3.31 1.79
N ASN A 64 -7.36 -3.64 0.53
CA ASN A 64 -6.26 -4.52 0.16
C ASN A 64 -4.92 -3.92 0.60
N ILE A 65 -4.74 -2.64 0.36
CA ILE A 65 -3.50 -1.95 0.72
C ILE A 65 -3.37 -1.78 2.23
N ALA A 66 -4.47 -1.52 2.93
CA ALA A 66 -4.48 -1.50 4.38
C ALA A 66 -4.06 -2.86 4.94
N PHE A 67 -4.52 -3.94 4.34
CA PHE A 67 -4.16 -5.28 4.73
C PHE A 67 -2.66 -5.55 4.52
N PHE A 68 -2.12 -5.15 3.36
CA PHE A 68 -0.68 -5.28 3.10
C PHE A 68 0.15 -4.50 4.12
N GLY A 69 -0.26 -3.28 4.45
CA GLY A 69 0.42 -2.48 5.46
C GLY A 69 0.43 -3.16 6.82
N HIS A 70 -0.68 -3.80 7.17
CA HIS A 70 -0.77 -4.56 8.41
C HIS A 70 0.19 -5.76 8.41
N LEU A 71 0.24 -6.51 7.31
CA LEU A 71 1.13 -7.66 7.20
C LEU A 71 2.60 -7.27 7.24
N LEU A 72 2.93 -6.12 6.67
CA LEU A 72 4.30 -5.61 6.65
C LEU A 72 4.68 -4.89 7.94
N ASP A 73 3.72 -4.63 8.81
CA ASP A 73 3.89 -3.82 10.02
C ASP A 73 4.38 -2.41 9.70
N TYR A 74 3.82 -1.83 8.66
CA TYR A 74 4.16 -0.47 8.21
C TYR A 74 3.22 0.55 8.82
N THR A 75 3.76 1.70 9.17
CA THR A 75 2.95 2.85 9.57
C THR A 75 2.31 3.48 8.34
N ASP A 76 1.34 4.36 8.56
CA ASP A 76 0.72 5.10 7.46
C ASP A 76 1.75 5.93 6.70
N GLU A 77 2.71 6.52 7.40
CA GLU A 77 3.78 7.29 6.77
C GLU A 77 4.67 6.41 5.89
N GLN A 78 4.95 5.20 6.32
CA GLN A 78 5.73 4.24 5.52
C GLN A 78 4.96 3.80 4.28
N MET A 79 3.65 3.58 4.41
CA MET A 79 2.80 3.25 3.26
C MET A 79 2.70 4.42 2.29
N ASP A 80 2.59 5.64 2.78
CA ASP A 80 2.59 6.84 1.95
C ASP A 80 3.90 6.96 1.16
N ALA A 81 5.03 6.76 1.84
CA ALA A 81 6.35 6.80 1.21
C ALA A 81 6.50 5.72 0.14
N LEU A 82 5.96 4.52 0.40
CA LEU A 82 5.96 3.43 -0.58
C LEU A 82 5.24 3.85 -1.85
N PHE A 83 4.05 4.44 -1.73
CA PHE A 83 3.27 4.86 -2.90
C PHE A 83 3.94 5.96 -3.68
N ILE A 84 4.54 6.92 -2.99
CA ILE A 84 5.27 8.01 -3.65
C ILE A 84 6.46 7.46 -4.43
N ALA A 85 7.23 6.57 -3.83
CA ALA A 85 8.39 5.96 -4.48
C ALA A 85 7.97 5.05 -5.64
N ALA A 86 6.93 4.24 -5.43
CA ALA A 86 6.45 3.30 -6.44
C ALA A 86 5.92 3.99 -7.70
N ALA A 87 5.28 5.14 -7.53
CA ALA A 87 4.76 5.90 -8.66
C ALA A 87 5.86 6.36 -9.63
N LYS A 88 7.11 6.40 -9.17
CA LYS A 88 8.26 6.79 -9.98
C LYS A 88 8.90 5.61 -10.71
N VAL A 89 8.49 4.39 -10.38
CA VAL A 89 9.04 3.21 -11.04
C VAL A 89 8.45 3.10 -12.44
N THR A 90 9.33 3.01 -13.41
CA THR A 90 8.96 2.79 -14.81
C THR A 90 8.92 1.28 -15.06
N ALA A 91 7.72 0.78 -15.18
CA ALA A 91 7.55 -0.66 -15.40
C ALA A 91 6.47 -0.92 -16.42
#